data_0f5ae4e8dc4446358680038d233c8667
#
_entry.id   0f5ae4e8dc4446358680038d233c8667
#
_cell.length_a   1.000
_cell.length_b   1.000
_cell.length_c   1.000
_cell.angle_alpha   90.00
_cell.angle_beta   90.00
_cell.angle_gamma   90.00
#
_symmetry.space_group_name_H-M   'P 1'
#
loop_
_entity.id
_entity.type
_entity.pdbx_description
1 polymer ?
#
loop_
_entity_poly.entity_id
_entity_poly.type
_entity_poly.pdbx_seq_one_letter_code
_entity_poly.pdbx_strand_id
1 'polypeptide(L)'
;MSVDRAWIDANVKWKEFGTGVRLGRLHREDSTSLVLYDVVSDVEVDAFMAHNHPGGEVYIVLEGEVWDEDGTYPTGSIVWMGRDTTHTPRTRGQTLILVLWPEGVKAA
;
A
#
# COMPACT_ATOMS: atom_id res chain seq x y z
N MET A 1 15.20 9.31 -1.25
CA MET A 1 14.39 8.10 -0.97
C MET A 1 14.77 7.02 -1.97
N SER A 2 14.61 5.77 -1.59
CA SER A 2 14.92 4.63 -2.42
C SER A 2 13.93 3.49 -2.17
N VAL A 3 13.70 2.65 -3.18
CA VAL A 3 12.92 1.43 -3.03
C VAL A 3 13.81 0.22 -2.72
N ASP A 4 15.10 0.43 -2.55
CA ASP A 4 16.01 -0.61 -2.13
C ASP A 4 15.72 -1.04 -0.68
N ARG A 5 15.63 -2.34 -0.44
CA ARG A 5 15.26 -2.87 0.88
C ARG A 5 16.23 -2.42 1.97
N ALA A 6 17.52 -2.35 1.68
CA ALA A 6 18.52 -1.91 2.66
C ALA A 6 18.31 -0.44 3.04
N TRP A 7 18.00 0.42 2.08
CA TRP A 7 17.68 1.82 2.37
C TRP A 7 16.41 1.92 3.21
N ILE A 8 15.38 1.18 2.83
CA ILE A 8 14.08 1.16 3.53
C ILE A 8 14.28 0.74 4.98
N ASP A 9 14.99 -0.35 5.22
CA ASP A 9 15.21 -0.86 6.57
C ASP A 9 16.01 0.11 7.43
N ALA A 10 16.90 0.90 6.83
CA ALA A 10 17.73 1.87 7.55
C ALA A 10 17.01 3.20 7.82
N ASN A 11 16.02 3.57 7.02
CA ASN A 11 15.48 4.94 7.02
C ASN A 11 13.99 5.04 7.35
N VAL A 12 13.19 4.02 7.08
CA VAL A 12 11.75 4.09 7.25
C VAL A 12 11.36 3.80 8.69
N LYS A 13 10.52 4.67 9.26
CA LYS A 13 9.93 4.46 10.58
C LYS A 13 8.58 3.78 10.38
N TRP A 14 8.49 2.55 10.85
CA TRP A 14 7.31 1.73 10.69
C TRP A 14 6.33 1.93 11.84
N LYS A 15 5.05 1.89 11.50
CA LYS A 15 3.95 1.89 12.45
C LYS A 15 3.07 0.68 12.15
N GLU A 16 2.66 -0.04 13.19
CA GLU A 16 1.72 -1.14 13.04
C GLU A 16 0.39 -0.62 12.49
N PHE A 17 -0.13 -1.33 11.50
CA PHE A 17 -1.37 -0.99 10.82
C PHE A 17 -2.15 -2.27 10.55
N GLY A 18 -2.83 -2.77 11.58
CA GLY A 18 -3.48 -4.07 11.52
C GLY A 18 -2.50 -5.21 11.77
N THR A 19 -3.03 -6.43 11.79
CA THR A 19 -2.23 -7.63 12.08
C THR A 19 -1.32 -7.98 10.91
N GLY A 20 -0.01 -7.96 11.16
CA GLY A 20 0.98 -8.34 10.14
C GLY A 20 1.22 -7.29 9.07
N VAL A 21 0.70 -6.08 9.22
CA VAL A 21 0.88 -4.98 8.27
C VAL A 21 1.55 -3.82 8.96
N ARG A 22 2.61 -3.28 8.34
CA ARG A 22 3.28 -2.06 8.82
C ARG A 22 3.17 -0.98 7.76
N LEU A 23 2.98 0.25 8.21
CA LEU A 23 2.93 1.42 7.35
C LEU A 23 4.14 2.30 7.62
N GLY A 24 4.86 2.68 6.58
CA GLY A 24 5.95 3.64 6.67
C GLY A 24 5.67 4.83 5.77
N ARG A 25 5.67 6.04 6.32
CA ARG A 25 5.46 7.23 5.52
C ARG A 25 6.81 7.72 4.99
N LEU A 26 6.91 7.81 3.67
CA LEU A 26 8.10 8.34 3.00
C LEU A 26 8.05 9.86 2.86
N HIS A 27 6.87 10.38 2.55
CA HIS A 27 6.68 11.83 2.36
C HIS A 27 5.23 12.20 2.54
N ARG A 28 5.01 13.41 3.04
CA ARG A 28 3.68 14.01 3.11
C ARG A 28 3.77 15.49 2.77
N GLU A 29 2.88 15.94 1.92
CA GLU A 29 2.75 17.35 1.57
C GLU A 29 1.26 17.65 1.42
N ASP A 30 0.73 18.51 2.29
CA ASP A 30 -0.71 18.76 2.41
C ASP A 30 -1.49 17.44 2.58
N SER A 31 -2.41 17.12 1.69
CA SER A 31 -3.17 15.86 1.73
C SER A 31 -2.48 14.72 0.96
N THR A 32 -1.42 15.02 0.20
CA THR A 32 -0.69 14.01 -0.57
C THR A 32 0.19 13.19 0.33
N SER A 33 0.15 11.88 0.20
CA SER A 33 0.99 10.96 0.97
C SER A 33 1.66 9.93 0.07
N LEU A 34 2.96 9.72 0.31
CA LEU A 34 3.72 8.63 -0.28
C LEU A 34 4.10 7.68 0.85
N VAL A 35 3.66 6.45 0.77
CA VAL A 35 3.81 5.47 1.85
C VAL A 35 4.30 4.12 1.34
N LEU A 36 4.80 3.32 2.28
CA LEU A 36 5.08 1.91 2.06
C LEU A 36 4.20 1.08 2.98
N TYR A 37 3.64 0.01 2.45
CA TYR A 37 3.09 -1.09 3.24
C TYR A 37 4.07 -2.25 3.21
N ASP A 38 4.42 -2.76 4.37
CA ASP A 38 5.21 -3.97 4.52
C ASP A 38 4.36 -5.03 5.22
N VAL A 39 4.09 -6.11 4.51
CA VAL A 39 3.16 -7.15 4.93
C VAL A 39 3.95 -8.43 5.12
N VAL A 40 3.85 -9.03 6.31
CA VAL A 40 4.72 -10.16 6.68
C VAL A 40 4.26 -11.50 6.12
N SER A 41 2.99 -11.65 5.78
CA SER A 41 2.43 -12.92 5.29
C SER A 41 1.14 -12.67 4.51
N ASP A 42 0.40 -13.75 4.22
CA ASP A 42 -0.91 -13.63 3.58
C ASP A 42 -1.84 -12.76 4.41
N VAL A 43 -2.46 -11.77 3.79
CA VAL A 43 -3.42 -10.89 4.43
C VAL A 43 -4.74 -10.98 3.69
N GLU A 44 -5.76 -11.31 4.44
CA GLU A 44 -7.14 -11.29 4.00
C GLU A 44 -7.79 -9.92 4.30
N VAL A 45 -9.08 -9.83 4.17
CA VAL A 45 -9.83 -8.56 4.18
C VAL A 45 -9.63 -7.66 5.40
N ASP A 46 -9.41 -8.23 6.59
CA ASP A 46 -9.49 -7.45 7.83
C ASP A 46 -8.32 -6.50 8.08
N ALA A 47 -7.16 -6.78 7.49
CA ALA A 47 -5.97 -5.98 7.75
C ALA A 47 -5.98 -4.64 7.03
N PHE A 48 -6.52 -4.58 5.82
CA PHE A 48 -6.56 -3.34 5.06
C PHE A 48 -7.88 -2.59 5.14
N MET A 49 -8.98 -3.23 5.43
CA MET A 49 -10.32 -2.67 5.43
C MET A 49 -10.64 -1.96 4.09
N ALA A 50 -11.89 -1.91 3.72
CA ALA A 50 -12.30 -1.14 2.54
C ALA A 50 -12.06 0.34 2.78
N HIS A 51 -11.45 1.02 1.81
CA HIS A 51 -11.15 2.44 1.92
C HIS A 51 -11.39 3.14 0.59
N ASN A 52 -11.61 4.46 0.67
CA ASN A 52 -11.86 5.31 -0.49
C ASN A 52 -10.66 6.18 -0.75
N HIS A 53 -10.36 6.41 -2.03
CA HIS A 53 -9.27 7.28 -2.48
C HIS A 53 -9.86 8.56 -3.11
N PRO A 54 -10.06 9.66 -2.37
CA PRO A 54 -10.67 10.87 -2.93
C PRO A 54 -9.95 11.40 -4.17
N GLY A 55 -8.64 11.31 -4.19
CA GLY A 55 -7.81 11.75 -5.33
C GLY A 55 -7.25 10.62 -6.16
N GLY A 56 -7.76 9.39 -5.96
CA GLY A 56 -7.20 8.20 -6.59
C GLY A 56 -6.00 7.65 -5.85
N GLU A 57 -5.42 6.60 -6.43
CA GLU A 57 -4.25 5.91 -5.87
C GLU A 57 -3.42 5.34 -7.01
N VAL A 58 -2.11 5.40 -6.85
CA VAL A 58 -1.19 4.62 -7.67
C VAL A 58 -0.35 3.77 -6.74
N TYR A 59 -0.25 2.47 -6.99
CA TYR A 59 0.69 1.66 -6.23
C TYR A 59 1.52 0.75 -7.11
N ILE A 60 2.70 0.40 -6.59
CA ILE A 60 3.64 -0.49 -7.25
C ILE A 60 3.93 -1.63 -6.28
N VAL A 61 3.81 -2.86 -6.76
CA VAL A 61 4.15 -4.05 -5.98
C VAL A 61 5.65 -4.27 -6.10
N LEU A 62 6.39 -3.96 -5.05
CA LEU A 62 7.84 -4.08 -5.03
C LEU A 62 8.29 -5.51 -4.73
N GLU A 63 7.57 -6.21 -3.85
CA GLU A 63 7.81 -7.61 -3.49
C GLU A 63 6.46 -8.27 -3.24
N GLY A 64 6.37 -9.56 -3.51
CA GLY A 64 5.16 -10.33 -3.24
C GLY A 64 4.06 -10.13 -4.28
N GLU A 65 2.82 -10.24 -3.82
CA GLU A 65 1.66 -10.20 -4.71
C GLU A 65 0.46 -9.57 -3.99
N VAL A 66 -0.25 -8.71 -4.70
CA VAL A 66 -1.51 -8.11 -4.25
C VAL A 66 -2.65 -8.65 -5.11
N TRP A 67 -3.82 -8.83 -4.54
CA TRP A 67 -5.02 -9.17 -5.28
C TRP A 67 -6.23 -8.50 -4.67
N ASP A 68 -7.25 -8.26 -5.46
CA ASP A 68 -8.51 -7.67 -5.06
C ASP A 68 -9.66 -8.21 -5.91
N GLU A 69 -10.81 -7.55 -5.87
CA GLU A 69 -12.01 -7.95 -6.60
C GLU A 69 -11.79 -7.97 -8.12
N ASP A 70 -10.85 -7.16 -8.62
CA ASP A 70 -10.63 -6.96 -10.05
C ASP A 70 -9.51 -7.81 -10.62
N GLY A 71 -8.64 -8.37 -9.80
CA GLY A 71 -7.56 -9.21 -10.31
C GLY A 71 -6.42 -9.44 -9.35
N THR A 72 -5.35 -9.97 -9.91
CA THR A 72 -4.10 -10.31 -9.21
C THR A 72 -2.95 -9.52 -9.81
N TYR A 73 -2.12 -8.95 -8.95
CA TYR A 73 -1.04 -8.03 -9.33
C TYR A 73 0.28 -8.54 -8.76
N PRO A 74 1.11 -9.19 -9.57
CA PRO A 74 2.40 -9.71 -9.11
C PRO A 74 3.45 -8.60 -8.95
N THR A 75 4.61 -8.97 -8.40
CA THR A 75 5.76 -8.06 -8.28
C THR A 75 6.05 -7.36 -9.61
N GLY A 76 6.26 -6.06 -9.55
CA GLY A 76 6.49 -5.21 -10.71
C GLY A 76 5.23 -4.59 -11.29
N SER A 77 4.04 -4.95 -10.79
CA SER A 77 2.78 -4.35 -11.25
C SER A 77 2.69 -2.90 -10.81
N ILE A 78 2.16 -2.07 -11.70
CA ILE A 78 1.74 -0.70 -11.42
C ILE A 78 0.23 -0.67 -11.55
N VAL A 79 -0.47 -0.26 -10.50
CA VAL A 79 -1.92 -0.25 -10.47
C VAL A 79 -2.42 1.18 -10.27
N TRP A 80 -3.28 1.60 -11.18
CA TRP A 80 -3.92 2.91 -11.13
C TRP A 80 -5.36 2.73 -10.64
N MET A 81 -5.70 3.40 -9.54
CA MET A 81 -7.07 3.45 -9.03
C MET A 81 -7.56 4.89 -9.21
N GLY A 82 -8.68 5.05 -9.92
CA GLY A 82 -9.24 6.37 -10.17
C GLY A 82 -9.75 7.08 -8.92
N ARG A 83 -10.16 8.34 -9.07
CA ARG A 83 -10.76 9.12 -7.99
C ARG A 83 -12.00 8.45 -7.44
N ASP A 84 -12.17 8.52 -6.13
CA ASP A 84 -13.33 7.97 -5.43
C ASP A 84 -13.53 6.47 -5.59
N THR A 85 -12.47 5.75 -5.95
CA THR A 85 -12.52 4.30 -6.00
C THR A 85 -12.44 3.70 -4.60
N THR A 86 -13.06 2.54 -4.45
CA THR A 86 -13.04 1.76 -3.21
C THR A 86 -12.63 0.34 -3.55
N HIS A 87 -11.73 -0.23 -2.77
CA HIS A 87 -11.30 -1.62 -2.94
C HIS A 87 -10.91 -2.22 -1.60
N THR A 88 -10.79 -3.55 -1.58
CA THR A 88 -10.31 -4.31 -0.43
C THR A 88 -9.10 -5.12 -0.87
N PRO A 89 -7.89 -4.57 -0.79
CA PRO A 89 -6.70 -5.27 -1.22
C PRO A 89 -6.34 -6.40 -0.26
N ARG A 90 -5.77 -7.47 -0.81
CA ARG A 90 -5.30 -8.65 -0.09
C ARG A 90 -3.91 -9.00 -0.62
N THR A 91 -3.14 -9.75 0.16
CA THR A 91 -1.79 -10.12 -0.23
C THR A 91 -1.56 -11.62 -0.14
N ARG A 92 -0.57 -12.10 -0.89
CA ARG A 92 -0.05 -13.47 -0.79
C ARG A 92 1.44 -13.41 -0.53
N GLY A 93 1.87 -14.07 0.54
CA GLY A 93 3.27 -14.06 0.95
C GLY A 93 3.70 -12.70 1.51
N GLN A 94 4.99 -12.58 1.80
CA GLN A 94 5.57 -11.32 2.23
C GLN A 94 5.50 -10.32 1.08
N THR A 95 4.93 -9.14 1.34
CA THR A 95 4.60 -8.18 0.30
C THR A 95 5.05 -6.78 0.71
N LEU A 96 5.68 -6.07 -0.22
CA LEU A 96 6.08 -4.67 -0.04
C LEU A 96 5.45 -3.85 -1.15
N ILE A 97 4.72 -2.81 -0.77
CA ILE A 97 3.94 -2.00 -1.71
C ILE A 97 4.29 -0.52 -1.52
N LEU A 98 4.63 0.15 -2.60
CA LEU A 98 4.81 1.61 -2.62
C LEU A 98 3.50 2.25 -3.10
N VAL A 99 2.95 3.17 -2.32
CA VAL A 99 1.63 3.74 -2.57
C VAL A 99 1.69 5.26 -2.57
N LEU A 100 1.08 5.87 -3.59
CA LEU A 100 0.86 7.31 -3.66
C LEU A 100 -0.64 7.59 -3.54
N TRP A 101 -1.01 8.40 -2.57
CA TRP A 101 -2.36 8.95 -2.41
C TRP A 101 -2.32 10.45 -2.65
N PRO A 102 -2.69 10.94 -3.83
CA PRO A 102 -2.67 12.38 -4.10
C PRO A 102 -3.48 13.23 -3.14
N GLU A 103 -4.61 12.72 -2.67
CA GLU A 103 -5.48 13.41 -1.72
C GLU A 103 -5.84 12.57 -0.49
N GLY A 104 -4.93 11.63 -0.12
CA GLY A 104 -5.10 10.78 1.05
C GLY A 104 -6.13 9.67 0.86
N VAL A 105 -6.53 9.07 1.98
CA VAL A 105 -7.56 8.01 2.02
C VAL A 105 -8.58 8.32 3.09
N LYS A 106 -9.77 7.72 2.92
CA LYS A 106 -10.87 7.78 3.91
C LYS A 106 -11.38 6.37 4.14
N ALA A 107 -11.92 6.12 5.33
CA ALA A 107 -12.66 4.89 5.58
C ALA A 107 -13.89 4.84 4.67
N ALA A 108 -14.13 3.66 4.09
CA ALA A 108 -15.30 3.48 3.22
C ALA A 108 -16.57 3.35 4.04
#